data_25147fbf6bd207fd4ef443799f464854
#
_entry.id   25147fbf6bd207fd4ef443799f464854
#
_cell.length_a   1.000
_cell.length_b   1.000
_cell.length_c   1.000
_cell.angle_alpha   90.00
_cell.angle_beta   90.00
_cell.angle_gamma   90.00
#
_symmetry.space_group_name_H-M   'P 1'
#
loop_
_entity.id
_entity.type
_entity.pdbx_description
1 polymer ?
#
loop_
_entity_poly.entity_id
_entity_poly.type
_entity_poly.pdbx_seq_one_letter_code
_entity_poly.pdbx_strand_id
1 'polypeptide(L)'
;MSTPQAIFMAGPAGAGKSFVSKALPLSKFKVINVDDTYEDLLKAAGIGTKIKDFTPDQLSQAAKLMSQAQKTTKDKYTKAFKNLKDIIIDGTGAASRPLLKKKTELEALGYETMMIMIYVSPVTSLERNVNRDRSLMPGQVLNTWEKVNQNIETYQQAFGDKFILINNDPKDADKSFNPEEIKRRFFDTSKAKGKPKTPEEIAKRKAEVEAMNKNIQQLLKQKPKFTSKDQAISKIKAFIK
;
A
#
# COMPACT_ATOMS: atom_id res chain seq x y z
N MET A 1 23.64 22.24 9.60
CA MET A 1 23.17 20.88 9.28
C MET A 1 21.96 21.02 8.35
N SER A 2 21.85 20.17 7.32
CA SER A 2 20.69 20.18 6.45
C SER A 2 19.47 19.65 7.21
N THR A 3 18.27 20.20 6.97
CA THR A 3 17.02 19.72 7.53
C THR A 3 16.78 18.27 7.10
N PRO A 4 16.52 17.32 8.03
CA PRO A 4 16.26 15.94 7.67
C PRO A 4 14.93 15.81 6.92
N GLN A 5 14.84 14.84 6.03
CA GLN A 5 13.72 14.69 5.13
C GLN A 5 13.05 13.33 5.27
N ALA A 6 11.72 13.31 5.24
CA ALA A 6 10.93 12.07 5.27
C ALA A 6 9.91 12.05 4.14
N ILE A 7 10.00 11.03 3.30
CA ILE A 7 9.05 10.79 2.21
C ILE A 7 8.12 9.65 2.60
N PHE A 8 6.83 9.94 2.67
CA PHE A 8 5.80 8.91 2.80
C PHE A 8 5.46 8.39 1.40
N MET A 9 5.68 7.11 1.18
CA MET A 9 5.30 6.45 -0.07
C MET A 9 4.08 5.56 0.17
N ALA A 10 3.02 5.78 -0.60
CA ALA A 10 1.76 5.06 -0.46
C ALA A 10 1.24 4.53 -1.80
N GLY A 11 0.39 3.52 -1.73
CA GLY A 11 -0.27 2.92 -2.89
C GLY A 11 -0.70 1.48 -2.61
N PRO A 12 -1.76 0.99 -3.25
CA PRO A 12 -2.29 -0.36 -3.04
C PRO A 12 -1.29 -1.45 -3.47
N ALA A 13 -1.65 -2.70 -3.21
CA ALA A 13 -0.92 -3.84 -3.78
C ALA A 13 -0.86 -3.73 -5.30
N GLY A 14 0.27 -4.04 -5.92
CA GLY A 14 0.41 -3.92 -7.38
C GLY A 14 0.55 -2.49 -7.92
N ALA A 15 0.51 -1.46 -7.08
CA ALA A 15 0.69 -0.06 -7.53
C ALA A 15 2.06 0.22 -8.18
N GLY A 16 3.07 -0.62 -7.91
CA GLY A 16 4.41 -0.45 -8.48
C GLY A 16 5.27 0.57 -7.71
N LYS A 17 5.07 0.71 -6.41
CA LYS A 17 5.85 1.61 -5.55
C LYS A 17 7.36 1.45 -5.72
N SER A 18 7.85 0.21 -5.65
CA SER A 18 9.30 -0.07 -5.82
C SER A 18 9.83 0.30 -7.21
N PHE A 19 9.02 0.15 -8.26
CA PHE A 19 9.39 0.58 -9.60
C PHE A 19 9.48 2.10 -9.69
N VAL A 20 8.46 2.80 -9.20
CA VAL A 20 8.43 4.27 -9.20
C VAL A 20 9.56 4.83 -8.32
N SER A 21 9.79 4.25 -7.15
CA SER A 21 10.89 4.65 -6.25
C SER A 21 12.25 4.59 -6.93
N LYS A 22 12.53 3.55 -7.73
CA LYS A 22 13.79 3.41 -8.49
C LYS A 22 13.91 4.42 -9.63
N ALA A 23 12.80 4.86 -10.20
CA ALA A 23 12.77 5.84 -11.29
C ALA A 23 12.90 7.30 -10.79
N LEU A 24 12.81 7.53 -9.50
CA LEU A 24 12.90 8.85 -8.87
C LEU A 24 14.27 9.03 -8.21
N PRO A 25 14.78 10.27 -8.06
CA PRO A 25 16.10 10.56 -7.47
C PRO A 25 16.09 10.39 -5.94
N LEU A 26 15.74 9.18 -5.45
CA LEU A 26 15.55 8.87 -4.04
C LEU A 26 16.67 8.02 -3.43
N SER A 27 17.79 7.85 -4.12
CA SER A 27 18.88 6.94 -3.71
C SER A 27 19.53 7.27 -2.36
N LYS A 28 19.50 8.55 -1.94
CA LYS A 28 20.06 8.96 -0.64
C LYS A 28 19.18 8.58 0.55
N PHE A 29 17.89 8.27 0.32
CA PHE A 29 16.95 7.97 1.37
C PHE A 29 17.03 6.50 1.82
N LYS A 30 17.01 6.29 3.12
CA LYS A 30 16.89 4.94 3.68
C LYS A 30 15.42 4.49 3.65
N VAL A 31 15.13 3.46 2.88
CA VAL A 31 13.79 2.85 2.86
C VAL A 31 13.56 2.07 4.15
N ILE A 32 12.42 2.31 4.79
CA ILE A 32 11.95 1.57 5.96
C ILE A 32 10.56 1.03 5.63
N ASN A 33 10.45 -0.29 5.48
CA ASN A 33 9.25 -1.00 5.06
C ASN A 33 9.02 -2.23 5.96
N VAL A 34 7.79 -2.41 6.43
CA VAL A 34 7.38 -3.60 7.19
C VAL A 34 7.36 -4.84 6.30
N ASP A 35 6.92 -4.68 5.06
CA ASP A 35 6.78 -5.78 4.13
C ASP A 35 8.11 -6.46 3.80
N ASP A 36 9.19 -5.70 3.59
CA ASP A 36 10.52 -6.24 3.34
C ASP A 36 11.02 -7.02 4.57
N THR A 37 10.86 -6.44 5.77
CA THR A 37 11.23 -7.11 7.02
C THR A 37 10.42 -8.38 7.24
N TYR A 38 9.14 -8.39 6.88
CA TYR A 38 8.26 -9.56 6.99
C TYR A 38 8.66 -10.66 6.00
N GLU A 39 8.96 -10.29 4.76
CA GLU A 39 9.42 -11.23 3.74
C GLU A 39 10.73 -11.91 4.14
N ASP A 40 11.68 -11.15 4.68
CA ASP A 40 12.94 -11.71 5.21
C ASP A 40 12.68 -12.72 6.33
N LEU A 41 11.75 -12.42 7.25
CA LEU A 41 11.38 -13.33 8.33
C LEU A 41 10.68 -14.60 7.82
N LEU A 42 9.80 -14.50 6.81
CA LEU A 42 9.17 -15.66 6.20
C LEU A 42 10.20 -16.58 5.53
N LYS A 43 11.14 -16.00 4.80
CA LYS A 43 12.24 -16.75 4.17
C LYS A 43 13.12 -17.44 5.20
N ALA A 44 13.50 -16.72 6.27
CA ALA A 44 14.31 -17.28 7.36
C ALA A 44 13.60 -18.42 8.12
N ALA A 45 12.27 -18.38 8.19
CA ALA A 45 11.45 -19.44 8.79
C ALA A 45 11.19 -20.63 7.85
N GLY A 46 11.68 -20.59 6.59
CA GLY A 46 11.45 -21.65 5.60
C GLY A 46 10.01 -21.73 5.10
N ILE A 47 9.18 -20.73 5.38
CA ILE A 47 7.82 -20.61 4.84
C ILE A 47 7.90 -19.76 3.59
N GLY A 48 7.27 -20.21 2.50
CA GLY A 48 7.22 -19.41 1.28
C GLY A 48 6.56 -18.04 1.48
N THR A 49 6.58 -17.20 0.46
CA THR A 49 6.00 -15.84 0.49
C THR A 49 4.59 -15.76 -0.06
N LYS A 50 4.08 -16.83 -0.66
CA LYS A 50 2.73 -16.91 -1.26
C LYS A 50 1.67 -17.22 -0.21
N ILE A 51 1.20 -16.20 0.50
CA ILE A 51 0.24 -16.33 1.63
C ILE A 51 -1.03 -17.10 1.23
N LYS A 52 -1.45 -17.01 -0.03
CA LYS A 52 -2.63 -17.75 -0.53
C LYS A 52 -2.47 -19.28 -0.49
N ASP A 53 -1.23 -19.76 -0.51
CA ASP A 53 -0.91 -21.19 -0.55
C ASP A 53 -0.58 -21.74 0.85
N PHE A 54 -0.65 -20.92 1.91
CA PHE A 54 -0.29 -21.30 3.27
C PHE A 54 -1.30 -22.27 3.89
N THR A 55 -0.77 -23.26 4.62
CA THR A 55 -1.56 -24.11 5.51
C THR A 55 -2.04 -23.30 6.74
N PRO A 56 -3.03 -23.80 7.51
CA PRO A 56 -3.47 -23.16 8.74
C PRO A 56 -2.32 -22.90 9.74
N ASP A 57 -1.38 -23.85 9.88
CA ASP A 57 -0.21 -23.69 10.75
C ASP A 57 0.74 -22.62 10.24
N GLN A 58 1.01 -22.60 8.95
CA GLN A 58 1.80 -21.55 8.30
C GLN A 58 1.16 -20.18 8.42
N LEU A 59 -0.17 -20.07 8.35
CA LEU A 59 -0.89 -18.81 8.58
C LEU A 59 -0.71 -18.31 10.02
N SER A 60 -0.79 -19.24 11.00
CA SER A 60 -0.56 -18.91 12.42
C SER A 60 0.88 -18.42 12.65
N GLN A 61 1.86 -19.11 12.08
CA GLN A 61 3.27 -18.73 12.16
C GLN A 61 3.51 -17.39 11.46
N ALA A 62 2.96 -17.18 10.27
CA ALA A 62 3.07 -15.95 9.51
C ALA A 62 2.50 -14.74 10.27
N ALA A 63 1.40 -14.91 11.02
CA ALA A 63 0.85 -13.85 11.86
C ALA A 63 1.81 -13.42 12.98
N LYS A 64 2.51 -14.38 13.62
CA LYS A 64 3.55 -14.09 14.63
C LYS A 64 4.74 -13.34 14.00
N LEU A 65 5.18 -13.79 12.83
CA LEU A 65 6.28 -13.14 12.09
C LEU A 65 5.91 -11.73 11.64
N MET A 66 4.65 -11.47 11.28
CA MET A 66 4.18 -10.13 10.97
C MET A 66 4.28 -9.20 12.19
N SER A 67 3.88 -9.67 13.38
CA SER A 67 4.02 -8.90 14.62
C SER A 67 5.49 -8.60 14.93
N GLN A 68 6.39 -9.56 14.70
CA GLN A 68 7.83 -9.37 14.84
C GLN A 68 8.36 -8.35 13.82
N ALA A 69 7.93 -8.43 12.56
CA ALA A 69 8.31 -7.48 11.52
C ALA A 69 7.90 -6.04 11.88
N GLN A 70 6.69 -5.85 12.42
CA GLN A 70 6.22 -4.55 12.89
C GLN A 70 7.10 -3.98 14.00
N LYS A 71 7.46 -4.81 15.01
CA LYS A 71 8.35 -4.41 16.09
C LYS A 71 9.73 -4.03 15.58
N THR A 72 10.35 -4.89 14.78
CA THR A 72 11.67 -4.64 14.17
C THR A 72 11.67 -3.36 13.33
N THR A 73 10.60 -3.12 12.56
CA THR A 73 10.47 -1.92 11.75
C THR A 73 10.32 -0.67 12.61
N LYS A 74 9.60 -0.75 13.73
CA LYS A 74 9.51 0.35 14.71
C LYS A 74 10.88 0.70 15.27
N ASP A 75 11.73 -0.28 15.57
CA ASP A 75 13.10 -0.06 16.06
C ASP A 75 13.99 0.57 14.98
N LYS A 76 13.84 0.16 13.71
CA LYS A 76 14.51 0.80 12.56
C LYS A 76 14.13 2.28 12.44
N TYR A 77 12.84 2.64 12.61
CA TYR A 77 12.39 4.03 12.65
C TYR A 77 13.03 4.80 13.79
N THR A 78 12.97 4.27 15.02
CA THR A 78 13.51 4.94 16.19
C THR A 78 15.00 5.26 16.02
N LYS A 79 15.78 4.31 15.47
CA LYS A 79 17.20 4.51 15.17
C LYS A 79 17.42 5.57 14.07
N ALA A 80 16.59 5.57 13.03
CA ALA A 80 16.69 6.55 11.95
C ALA A 80 16.38 7.97 12.45
N PHE A 81 15.35 8.13 13.28
CA PHE A 81 14.94 9.41 13.86
C PHE A 81 15.98 9.99 14.81
N LYS A 82 16.56 9.15 15.69
CA LYS A 82 17.65 9.57 16.60
C LYS A 82 18.88 10.10 15.84
N ASN A 83 19.11 9.59 14.63
CA ASN A 83 20.26 9.98 13.80
C ASN A 83 19.90 10.99 12.71
N LEU A 84 18.69 11.55 12.71
CA LEU A 84 18.18 12.53 11.75
C LEU A 84 18.48 12.14 10.27
N LYS A 85 18.28 10.83 9.96
CA LYS A 85 18.53 10.30 8.61
C LYS A 85 17.38 10.62 7.66
N ASP A 86 17.70 10.92 6.42
CA ASP A 86 16.72 11.00 5.33
C ASP A 86 16.09 9.62 5.10
N ILE A 87 14.76 9.53 5.11
CA ILE A 87 14.03 8.27 5.12
C ILE A 87 12.87 8.24 4.14
N ILE A 88 12.60 7.05 3.62
CA ILE A 88 11.33 6.71 2.98
C ILE A 88 10.54 5.79 3.91
N ILE A 89 9.33 6.19 4.22
CA ILE A 89 8.34 5.42 4.96
C ILE A 89 7.41 4.78 3.93
N ASP A 90 7.70 3.54 3.54
CA ASP A 90 6.90 2.83 2.55
C ASP A 90 5.77 2.03 3.23
N GLY A 91 4.57 2.18 2.72
CA GLY A 91 3.39 1.51 3.18
C GLY A 91 2.24 1.57 2.17
N THR A 92 1.07 1.08 2.54
CA THR A 92 -0.10 1.14 1.66
C THR A 92 -0.77 2.52 1.67
N GLY A 93 -0.75 3.21 2.80
CA GLY A 93 -1.55 4.42 3.01
C GLY A 93 -3.04 4.15 3.27
N ALA A 94 -3.42 2.91 3.57
CA ALA A 94 -4.82 2.56 3.85
C ALA A 94 -5.33 3.09 5.19
N ALA A 95 -4.44 3.35 6.14
CA ALA A 95 -4.76 3.88 7.46
C ALA A 95 -4.22 5.31 7.59
N SER A 96 -5.07 6.31 7.33
CA SER A 96 -4.65 7.72 7.35
C SER A 96 -4.26 8.22 8.74
N ARG A 97 -5.04 7.88 9.76
CA ARG A 97 -4.80 8.37 11.12
C ARG A 97 -3.39 8.06 11.68
N PRO A 98 -2.89 6.80 11.68
CA PRO A 98 -1.53 6.52 12.14
C PRO A 98 -0.45 7.10 11.22
N LEU A 99 -0.70 7.24 9.92
CA LEU A 99 0.24 7.88 9.00
C LEU A 99 0.38 9.36 9.30
N LEU A 100 -0.72 10.10 9.47
CA LEU A 100 -0.72 11.52 9.79
C LEU A 100 -0.14 11.79 11.18
N LYS A 101 -0.41 10.92 12.17
CA LYS A 101 0.25 11.00 13.48
C LYS A 101 1.77 10.92 13.32
N LYS A 102 2.27 9.98 12.54
CA LYS A 102 3.71 9.85 12.28
C LYS A 102 4.29 11.08 11.55
N LYS A 103 3.54 11.66 10.60
CA LYS A 103 3.91 12.93 9.96
C LYS A 103 4.12 14.02 11.01
N THR A 104 3.14 14.25 11.88
CA THR A 104 3.22 15.26 12.95
C THR A 104 4.40 15.01 13.90
N GLU A 105 4.64 13.76 14.29
CA GLU A 105 5.77 13.39 15.15
C GLU A 105 7.12 13.70 14.48
N LEU A 106 7.25 13.46 13.18
CA LEU A 106 8.47 13.76 12.41
C LEU A 106 8.68 15.26 12.25
N GLU A 107 7.64 16.00 11.96
CA GLU A 107 7.71 17.46 11.84
C GLU A 107 8.10 18.12 13.18
N ALA A 108 7.59 17.58 14.29
CA ALA A 108 8.00 18.00 15.63
C ALA A 108 9.50 17.72 15.93
N LEU A 109 10.09 16.74 15.25
CA LEU A 109 11.53 16.44 15.32
C LEU A 109 12.37 17.24 14.31
N GLY A 110 11.75 18.18 13.58
CA GLY A 110 12.41 19.05 12.62
C GLY A 110 12.56 18.46 11.20
N TYR A 111 11.85 17.37 10.89
CA TYR A 111 11.82 16.83 9.52
C TYR A 111 10.95 17.68 8.59
N GLU A 112 11.41 17.87 7.36
CA GLU A 112 10.50 18.18 6.26
C GLU A 112 9.84 16.91 5.77
N THR A 113 8.52 16.96 5.49
CA THR A 113 7.76 15.79 5.04
C THR A 113 7.17 15.97 3.65
N MET A 114 7.16 14.91 2.86
CA MET A 114 6.54 14.84 1.53
C MET A 114 5.76 13.53 1.41
N MET A 115 4.70 13.51 0.58
CA MET A 115 4.00 12.28 0.24
C MET A 115 4.01 12.03 -1.25
N ILE A 116 4.40 10.82 -1.64
CA ILE A 116 4.31 10.28 -2.99
C ILE A 116 3.31 9.13 -2.95
N MET A 117 2.14 9.36 -3.51
CA MET A 117 1.09 8.36 -3.62
C MET A 117 0.99 7.83 -5.03
N ILE A 118 0.95 6.50 -5.18
CA ILE A 118 0.91 5.84 -6.48
C ILE A 118 -0.44 5.20 -6.65
N TYR A 119 -1.14 5.66 -7.67
CA TYR A 119 -2.44 5.17 -8.09
C TYR A 119 -2.29 4.14 -9.20
N VAL A 120 -3.13 3.12 -9.17
CA VAL A 120 -3.49 2.24 -10.29
C VAL A 120 -4.98 1.92 -10.18
N SER A 121 -5.62 1.50 -11.29
CA SER A 121 -6.99 1.01 -11.25
C SER A 121 -7.11 -0.28 -10.41
N PRO A 122 -8.30 -0.62 -9.90
CA PRO A 122 -8.48 -1.85 -9.12
C PRO A 122 -8.19 -3.10 -9.95
N VAL A 123 -8.47 -3.08 -11.24
CA VAL A 123 -8.16 -4.18 -12.18
C VAL A 123 -6.66 -4.37 -12.30
N THR A 124 -5.90 -3.30 -12.59
CA THR A 124 -4.43 -3.34 -12.64
C THR A 124 -3.83 -3.82 -11.32
N SER A 125 -4.39 -3.39 -10.19
CA SER A 125 -3.96 -3.82 -8.85
C SER A 125 -4.10 -5.34 -8.69
N LEU A 126 -5.23 -5.91 -9.09
CA LEU A 126 -5.48 -7.36 -9.05
C LEU A 126 -4.56 -8.12 -10.00
N GLU A 127 -4.45 -7.70 -11.25
CA GLU A 127 -3.61 -8.36 -12.26
C GLU A 127 -2.15 -8.43 -11.84
N ARG A 128 -1.61 -7.32 -11.38
CA ARG A 128 -0.23 -7.28 -10.89
C ARG A 128 -0.04 -8.08 -9.61
N ASN A 129 -1.07 -8.15 -8.74
CA ASN A 129 -1.00 -8.95 -7.52
C ASN A 129 -0.91 -10.45 -7.81
N VAL A 130 -1.63 -10.96 -8.81
CA VAL A 130 -1.57 -12.39 -9.19
C VAL A 130 -0.16 -12.80 -9.61
N ASN A 131 0.55 -11.91 -10.28
CA ASN A 131 1.90 -12.15 -10.82
C ASN A 131 3.03 -11.87 -9.80
N ARG A 132 2.70 -11.58 -8.54
CA ARG A 132 3.71 -11.37 -7.49
C ARG A 132 4.01 -12.66 -6.76
N ASP A 133 5.27 -12.83 -6.36
CA ASP A 133 5.68 -13.93 -5.47
C ASP A 133 4.88 -13.91 -4.16
N ARG A 134 4.72 -12.73 -3.55
CA ARG A 134 3.85 -12.51 -2.40
C ARG A 134 2.48 -11.99 -2.86
N SER A 135 1.63 -12.88 -3.34
CA SER A 135 0.26 -12.53 -3.73
C SER A 135 -0.69 -12.53 -2.52
N LEU A 136 -1.57 -11.55 -2.50
CA LEU A 136 -2.65 -11.41 -1.51
C LEU A 136 -3.96 -11.99 -2.08
N MET A 137 -4.89 -12.30 -1.19
CA MET A 137 -6.25 -12.65 -1.59
C MET A 137 -6.91 -11.46 -2.32
N PRO A 138 -7.64 -11.70 -3.43
CA PRO A 138 -8.25 -10.62 -4.21
C PRO A 138 -9.11 -9.66 -3.40
N GLY A 139 -9.89 -10.16 -2.44
CA GLY A 139 -10.69 -9.32 -1.54
C GLY A 139 -9.85 -8.40 -0.66
N GLN A 140 -8.65 -8.83 -0.24
CA GLN A 140 -7.72 -7.99 0.51
C GLN A 140 -7.13 -6.89 -0.38
N VAL A 141 -6.85 -7.22 -1.65
CA VAL A 141 -6.37 -6.23 -2.63
C VAL A 141 -7.40 -5.14 -2.85
N LEU A 142 -8.66 -5.51 -3.10
CA LEU A 142 -9.76 -4.55 -3.33
C LEU A 142 -10.06 -3.70 -2.09
N ASN A 143 -10.13 -4.32 -0.91
CA ASN A 143 -10.35 -3.58 0.34
C ASN A 143 -9.20 -2.59 0.63
N THR A 144 -7.97 -2.99 0.36
CA THR A 144 -6.82 -2.08 0.51
C THR A 144 -6.88 -0.97 -0.53
N TRP A 145 -7.22 -1.29 -1.79
CA TRP A 145 -7.37 -0.32 -2.86
C TRP A 145 -8.43 0.75 -2.51
N GLU A 146 -9.59 0.31 -2.06
CA GLU A 146 -10.69 1.19 -1.62
C GLU A 146 -10.21 2.17 -0.53
N LYS A 147 -9.65 1.64 0.58
CA LYS A 147 -9.20 2.45 1.71
C LYS A 147 -8.10 3.44 1.33
N VAL A 148 -7.17 3.03 0.48
CA VAL A 148 -6.10 3.90 0.00
C VAL A 148 -6.67 5.06 -0.80
N ASN A 149 -7.62 4.79 -1.69
CA ASN A 149 -8.19 5.82 -2.56
C ASN A 149 -9.16 6.76 -1.83
N GLN A 150 -9.86 6.27 -0.80
CA GLN A 150 -10.66 7.13 0.09
C GLN A 150 -9.82 8.18 0.83
N ASN A 151 -8.53 7.92 1.02
CA ASN A 151 -7.63 8.81 1.75
C ASN A 151 -6.91 9.86 0.87
N ILE A 152 -7.11 9.86 -0.46
CA ILE A 152 -6.40 10.78 -1.38
C ILE A 152 -6.59 12.24 -0.95
N GLU A 153 -7.84 12.65 -0.75
CA GLU A 153 -8.16 14.03 -0.36
C GLU A 153 -7.57 14.40 1.01
N THR A 154 -7.68 13.50 1.98
CA THR A 154 -7.11 13.66 3.31
C THR A 154 -5.59 13.89 3.26
N TYR A 155 -4.90 13.13 2.42
CA TYR A 155 -3.46 13.29 2.24
C TYR A 155 -3.11 14.55 1.46
N GLN A 156 -3.88 14.88 0.44
CA GLN A 156 -3.69 16.12 -0.31
C GLN A 156 -3.81 17.36 0.61
N GLN A 157 -4.80 17.38 1.49
CA GLN A 157 -4.97 18.45 2.47
C GLN A 157 -3.80 18.50 3.48
N ALA A 158 -3.37 17.32 3.98
CA ALA A 158 -2.34 17.25 5.01
C ALA A 158 -0.93 17.56 4.52
N PHE A 159 -0.59 17.27 3.27
CA PHE A 159 0.73 17.50 2.68
C PHE A 159 0.80 18.71 1.75
N GLY A 160 -0.36 19.26 1.33
CA GLY A 160 -0.44 20.45 0.48
C GLY A 160 0.40 20.32 -0.79
N ASP A 161 1.26 21.30 -1.05
CA ASP A 161 2.14 21.32 -2.24
C ASP A 161 3.17 20.18 -2.25
N LYS A 162 3.43 19.56 -1.09
CA LYS A 162 4.33 18.40 -0.96
C LYS A 162 3.59 17.06 -1.16
N PHE A 163 2.33 17.08 -1.63
CA PHE A 163 1.61 15.90 -2.08
C PHE A 163 1.81 15.67 -3.58
N ILE A 164 2.15 14.43 -3.94
CA ILE A 164 2.33 13.98 -5.32
C ILE A 164 1.47 12.74 -5.53
N LEU A 165 0.60 12.76 -6.53
CA LEU A 165 -0.22 11.62 -6.93
C LEU A 165 0.14 11.18 -8.34
N ILE A 166 0.80 10.03 -8.46
CA ILE A 166 1.27 9.48 -9.74
C ILE A 166 0.30 8.39 -10.22
N ASN A 167 -0.20 8.52 -11.44
CA ASN A 167 -0.89 7.42 -12.10
C ASN A 167 0.13 6.47 -12.73
N ASN A 168 0.13 5.21 -12.29
CA ASN A 168 1.00 4.14 -12.78
C ASN A 168 0.23 3.00 -13.47
N ASP A 169 -1.00 3.28 -13.93
CA ASP A 169 -1.69 2.37 -14.85
C ASP A 169 -0.93 2.25 -16.17
N PRO A 170 -0.89 1.07 -16.80
CA PRO A 170 -0.49 0.95 -18.20
C PRO A 170 -1.37 1.83 -19.09
N LYS A 171 -0.83 2.31 -20.21
CA LYS A 171 -1.60 3.17 -21.15
C LYS A 171 -2.88 2.48 -21.65
N ASP A 172 -2.77 1.17 -21.91
CA ASP A 172 -3.84 0.34 -22.47
C ASP A 172 -4.55 -0.51 -21.39
N ALA A 173 -4.43 -0.12 -20.11
CA ALA A 173 -5.10 -0.84 -19.03
C ALA A 173 -6.62 -0.74 -19.19
N ASP A 174 -7.28 -1.90 -19.07
CA ASP A 174 -8.72 -1.92 -18.85
C ASP A 174 -9.03 -1.31 -17.49
N LYS A 175 -9.65 -0.14 -17.49
CA LYS A 175 -10.02 0.60 -16.27
C LYS A 175 -11.46 0.35 -15.87
N SER A 176 -12.18 -0.49 -16.61
CA SER A 176 -13.54 -0.86 -16.29
C SER A 176 -13.54 -1.74 -15.04
N PHE A 177 -14.40 -1.41 -14.08
CA PHE A 177 -14.62 -2.24 -12.90
C PHE A 177 -16.00 -2.87 -12.97
N ASN A 178 -16.03 -4.12 -13.44
CA ASN A 178 -17.22 -4.95 -13.43
C ASN A 178 -17.08 -6.01 -12.31
N PRO A 179 -17.86 -5.94 -11.22
CA PRO A 179 -17.77 -6.86 -10.10
C PRO A 179 -17.92 -8.34 -10.46
N GLU A 180 -18.82 -8.68 -11.41
CA GLU A 180 -19.03 -10.07 -11.83
C GLU A 180 -17.85 -10.61 -12.63
N GLU A 181 -17.29 -9.79 -13.51
CA GLU A 181 -16.08 -10.16 -14.25
C GLU A 181 -14.87 -10.30 -13.31
N ILE A 182 -14.69 -9.38 -12.38
CA ILE A 182 -13.66 -9.45 -11.35
C ILE A 182 -13.81 -10.73 -10.53
N LYS A 183 -15.02 -11.07 -10.12
CA LYS A 183 -15.29 -12.31 -9.39
C LYS A 183 -14.89 -13.54 -10.22
N ARG A 184 -15.28 -13.60 -11.49
CA ARG A 184 -14.94 -14.71 -12.39
C ARG A 184 -13.43 -14.83 -12.62
N ARG A 185 -12.71 -13.70 -12.81
CA ARG A 185 -11.29 -13.69 -13.15
C ARG A 185 -10.37 -13.95 -11.96
N PHE A 186 -10.71 -13.45 -10.80
CA PHE A 186 -9.76 -13.37 -9.67
C PHE A 186 -10.20 -14.16 -8.43
N PHE A 187 -11.49 -14.48 -8.28
CA PHE A 187 -11.99 -15.22 -7.13
C PHE A 187 -12.24 -16.68 -7.51
N ASP A 188 -11.26 -17.54 -7.29
CA ASP A 188 -11.41 -18.98 -7.44
C ASP A 188 -12.27 -19.53 -6.28
N THR A 189 -13.53 -19.82 -6.57
CA THR A 189 -14.47 -20.37 -5.58
C THR A 189 -14.22 -21.86 -5.27
N SER A 190 -13.45 -22.57 -6.11
CA SER A 190 -13.17 -24.01 -5.93
C SER A 190 -12.18 -24.29 -4.79
N LYS A 191 -11.38 -23.29 -4.38
CA LYS A 191 -10.35 -23.41 -3.34
C LYS A 191 -10.72 -22.85 -1.99
N ALA A 192 -11.96 -22.47 -1.78
CA ALA A 192 -12.45 -21.96 -0.49
C ALA A 192 -12.52 -23.09 0.56
N LYS A 193 -11.35 -23.60 0.98
CA LYS A 193 -11.22 -24.49 2.14
C LYS A 193 -11.35 -23.65 3.42
N GLY A 194 -12.55 -23.38 3.86
CA GLY A 194 -12.84 -22.75 5.14
C GLY A 194 -13.85 -23.58 5.93
N LYS A 195 -13.90 -23.41 7.25
CA LYS A 195 -15.00 -23.97 8.06
C LYS A 195 -16.34 -23.55 7.45
N PRO A 196 -17.35 -24.43 7.44
CA PRO A 196 -18.68 -24.05 6.99
C PRO A 196 -19.15 -22.83 7.77
N LYS A 197 -19.60 -21.80 7.03
CA LYS A 197 -20.07 -20.55 7.62
C LYS A 197 -21.55 -20.65 7.92
N THR A 198 -21.98 -19.99 8.97
CA THR A 198 -23.40 -19.87 9.26
C THR A 198 -24.10 -19.05 8.16
N PRO A 199 -25.40 -19.24 7.93
CA PRO A 199 -26.16 -18.41 6.99
C PRO A 199 -26.02 -16.91 7.28
N GLU A 200 -25.94 -16.53 8.55
CA GLU A 200 -25.74 -15.15 9.00
C GLU A 200 -24.36 -14.60 8.60
N GLU A 201 -23.30 -15.39 8.80
CA GLU A 201 -21.93 -15.01 8.36
C GLU A 201 -21.84 -14.87 6.84
N ILE A 202 -22.55 -15.72 6.08
CA ILE A 202 -22.62 -15.64 4.62
C ILE A 202 -23.32 -14.35 4.20
N ALA A 203 -24.48 -14.04 4.80
CA ALA A 203 -25.25 -12.84 4.51
C ALA A 203 -24.46 -11.56 4.83
N LYS A 204 -23.80 -11.52 5.99
CA LYS A 204 -22.93 -10.40 6.39
C LYS A 204 -21.80 -10.18 5.39
N ARG A 205 -21.11 -11.26 5.00
CA ARG A 205 -20.00 -11.15 4.03
C ARG A 205 -20.47 -10.70 2.65
N LYS A 206 -21.65 -11.16 2.22
CA LYS A 206 -22.25 -10.70 0.95
C LYS A 206 -22.52 -9.21 0.99
N ALA A 207 -23.11 -8.70 2.06
CA ALA A 207 -23.36 -7.27 2.24
C ALA A 207 -22.05 -6.45 2.27
N GLU A 208 -21.01 -6.94 2.94
CA GLU A 208 -19.69 -6.28 2.95
C GLU A 208 -19.08 -6.19 1.55
N VAL A 209 -19.16 -7.25 0.75
CA VAL A 209 -18.67 -7.26 -0.64
C VAL A 209 -19.48 -6.33 -1.53
N GLU A 210 -20.80 -6.31 -1.40
CA GLU A 210 -21.66 -5.41 -2.15
C GLU A 210 -21.36 -3.93 -1.82
N ALA A 211 -21.20 -3.61 -0.54
CA ALA A 211 -20.82 -2.27 -0.09
C ALA A 211 -19.45 -1.85 -0.65
N MET A 212 -18.45 -2.73 -0.57
CA MET A 212 -17.12 -2.49 -1.14
C MET A 212 -17.19 -2.23 -2.65
N ASN A 213 -17.92 -3.05 -3.41
CA ASN A 213 -18.07 -2.87 -4.85
C ASN A 213 -18.72 -1.51 -5.21
N LYS A 214 -19.76 -1.13 -4.46
CA LYS A 214 -20.43 0.18 -4.61
C LYS A 214 -19.46 1.33 -4.35
N ASN A 215 -18.67 1.26 -3.28
CA ASN A 215 -17.68 2.27 -2.93
C ASN A 215 -16.59 2.38 -4.00
N ILE A 216 -16.09 1.26 -4.51
CA ILE A 216 -15.10 1.25 -5.60
C ILE A 216 -15.67 1.92 -6.85
N GLN A 217 -16.90 1.60 -7.24
CA GLN A 217 -17.55 2.24 -8.38
C GLN A 217 -17.74 3.75 -8.18
N GLN A 218 -18.05 4.18 -6.96
CA GLN A 218 -18.16 5.60 -6.63
C GLN A 218 -16.81 6.31 -6.70
N LEU A 219 -15.75 5.71 -6.16
CA LEU A 219 -14.39 6.25 -6.22
C LEU A 219 -13.86 6.37 -7.65
N LEU A 220 -14.20 5.42 -8.52
CA LEU A 220 -13.80 5.47 -9.92
C LEU A 220 -14.49 6.61 -10.72
N LYS A 221 -15.64 7.09 -10.28
CA LYS A 221 -16.28 8.29 -10.85
C LYS A 221 -15.55 9.59 -10.44
N GLN A 222 -14.87 9.56 -9.31
CA GLN A 222 -14.01 10.66 -8.88
C GLN A 222 -12.70 10.57 -9.66
N LYS A 223 -12.46 11.53 -10.55
CA LYS A 223 -11.21 11.60 -11.32
C LYS A 223 -10.17 12.42 -10.52
N PRO A 224 -9.28 11.79 -9.73
CA PRO A 224 -8.29 12.56 -9.00
C PRO A 224 -7.35 13.26 -9.96
N LYS A 225 -6.88 14.45 -9.58
CA LYS A 225 -5.91 15.20 -10.37
C LYS A 225 -4.52 14.59 -10.17
N PHE A 226 -4.03 13.91 -11.20
CA PHE A 226 -2.70 13.33 -11.19
C PHE A 226 -1.61 14.37 -11.43
N THR A 227 -0.49 14.18 -10.76
CA THR A 227 0.75 14.91 -11.01
C THR A 227 1.46 14.30 -12.21
N SER A 228 1.83 15.09 -13.22
CA SER A 228 2.60 14.57 -14.34
C SER A 228 3.99 14.10 -13.88
N LYS A 229 4.65 13.25 -14.69
CA LYS A 229 5.99 12.74 -14.37
C LYS A 229 7.00 13.87 -14.19
N ASP A 230 6.96 14.86 -15.06
CA ASP A 230 7.90 15.99 -15.01
C ASP A 230 7.64 16.88 -13.78
N GLN A 231 6.37 17.15 -13.48
CA GLN A 231 5.99 17.87 -12.26
C GLN A 231 6.40 17.10 -11.00
N ALA A 232 6.23 15.78 -10.97
CA ALA A 232 6.65 14.94 -9.85
C ALA A 232 8.18 15.00 -9.64
N ILE A 233 8.95 14.84 -10.72
CA ILE A 233 10.41 14.94 -10.68
C ILE A 233 10.85 16.34 -10.21
N SER A 234 10.25 17.40 -10.73
CA SER A 234 10.56 18.78 -10.34
C SER A 234 10.27 19.02 -8.85
N LYS A 235 9.12 18.62 -8.36
CA LYS A 235 8.75 18.74 -6.93
C LYS A 235 9.70 17.96 -6.02
N ILE A 236 10.05 16.73 -6.41
CA ILE A 236 10.98 15.90 -5.64
C ILE A 236 12.38 16.51 -5.64
N LYS A 237 12.89 16.98 -6.76
CA LYS A 237 14.20 17.67 -6.83
C LYS A 237 14.22 18.93 -5.98
N ALA A 238 13.14 19.71 -5.97
CA ALA A 238 13.02 20.89 -5.12
C ALA A 238 12.94 20.55 -3.61
N PHE A 239 12.39 19.39 -3.28
CA PHE A 239 12.31 18.90 -1.90
C PHE A 239 13.64 18.34 -1.41
N ILE A 240 14.40 17.63 -2.28
CA ILE A 240 15.69 17.01 -1.93
C ILE A 240 16.78 18.07 -1.92
N LYS A 241 17.22 18.44 -0.74
CA LYS A 241 18.33 19.39 -0.52
C LYS A 241 19.68 18.69 -0.40
#